data_9bcac75382336ed05eed4c625561b2c1
#
_entry.id   9bcac75382336ed05eed4c625561b2c1
#
_cell.length_a   1.000
_cell.length_b   1.000
_cell.length_c   1.000
_cell.angle_alpha   90.00
_cell.angle_beta   90.00
_cell.angle_gamma   90.00
#
_symmetry.space_group_name_H-M   'P 1'
#
loop_
_entity.id
_entity.type
_entity.pdbx_description
1 polymer ?
#
loop_
_entity_poly.entity_id
_entity_poly.type
_entity_poly.pdbx_seq_one_letter_code
_entity_poly.pdbx_strand_id
1 'polypeptide(L)'
;MTDSPEVAPYSGEVLLQFVRHRMTMSSPYQPIVIRALIESGGRCTADELARTLLLADRFAVDRARRILMRWPRRTLLKHGIAGYDRASREFVLPVSFKSDDERVAVVAECTAAIENWDGR
;
A
#
# COMPACT_ATOMS: atom_id res chain seq x y z
N MET A 1 -9.58 -2.50 -22.69
CA MET A 1 -9.32 -2.32 -22.15
C MET A 1 -8.83 -2.23 -21.35
N THR A 2 -8.98 -2.39 -20.79
CA THR A 2 -8.12 -1.86 -20.26
C THR A 2 -7.65 -2.36 -19.07
N ASP A 3 -6.40 -2.48 -18.89
CA ASP A 3 -5.74 -2.96 -17.73
C ASP A 3 -5.41 -1.84 -16.79
N SER A 4 -6.11 -0.78 -16.88
CA SER A 4 -5.90 0.37 -16.01
C SER A 4 -6.31 0.03 -14.58
N PRO A 5 -5.58 0.53 -13.58
CA PRO A 5 -6.03 0.40 -12.19
C PRO A 5 -7.42 1.01 -12.04
N GLU A 6 -8.23 0.40 -11.19
CA GLU A 6 -9.61 0.85 -11.03
C GLU A 6 -9.74 2.02 -10.06
N VAL A 7 -8.64 2.69 -9.75
CA VAL A 7 -8.63 3.78 -8.78
C VAL A 7 -8.25 5.07 -9.48
N ALA A 8 -9.09 6.09 -9.33
CA ALA A 8 -8.81 7.40 -9.90
C ALA A 8 -7.66 8.09 -9.15
N PRO A 9 -6.85 8.88 -9.84
CA PRO A 9 -5.79 9.64 -9.17
C PRO A 9 -6.35 10.56 -8.09
N TYR A 10 -5.57 10.77 -7.04
CA TYR A 10 -5.96 11.63 -5.93
C TYR A 10 -4.75 12.36 -5.36
N SER A 11 -4.99 13.33 -4.48
CA SER A 11 -3.91 14.14 -3.91
C SER A 11 -3.27 13.47 -2.71
N GLY A 12 -2.06 13.89 -2.37
CA GLY A 12 -1.37 13.42 -1.18
C GLY A 12 -2.12 13.72 0.10
N GLU A 13 -2.89 14.80 0.11
CA GLU A 13 -3.73 15.14 1.26
C GLU A 13 -4.75 14.03 1.55
N VAL A 14 -5.36 13.49 0.51
CA VAL A 14 -6.33 12.40 0.67
C VAL A 14 -5.66 11.18 1.29
N LEU A 15 -4.46 10.84 0.82
CA LEU A 15 -3.73 9.71 1.35
C LEU A 15 -3.34 9.92 2.81
N LEU A 16 -2.86 11.11 3.14
CA LEU A 16 -2.49 11.44 4.51
C LEU A 16 -3.68 11.30 5.46
N GLN A 17 -4.85 11.79 5.06
CA GLN A 17 -6.05 11.69 5.88
C GLN A 17 -6.50 10.24 6.05
N PHE A 18 -6.36 9.44 4.99
CA PHE A 18 -6.69 8.02 5.09
C PHE A 18 -5.82 7.32 6.13
N VAL A 19 -4.49 7.53 6.07
CA VAL A 19 -3.57 6.88 6.98
C VAL A 19 -3.81 7.33 8.42
N ARG A 20 -4.10 8.61 8.62
CA ARG A 20 -4.32 9.16 9.96
C ARG A 20 -5.65 8.75 10.59
N HIS A 21 -6.72 8.72 9.78
CA HIS A 21 -8.06 8.70 10.36
C HIS A 21 -8.97 7.58 9.86
N ARG A 22 -8.70 6.99 8.72
CA ARG A 22 -9.64 6.07 8.10
C ARG A 22 -9.12 4.64 7.99
N MET A 23 -7.82 4.43 8.18
CA MET A 23 -7.23 3.11 8.05
C MET A 23 -7.58 2.26 9.27
N THR A 24 -8.16 1.09 9.03
CA THR A 24 -8.53 0.16 10.09
C THR A 24 -7.45 -0.91 10.18
N MET A 25 -6.87 -1.07 11.37
CA MET A 25 -5.70 -1.92 11.55
C MET A 25 -6.04 -3.23 12.25
N SER A 26 -6.25 -4.28 11.47
CA SER A 26 -6.24 -5.62 12.03
C SER A 26 -4.86 -6.26 11.90
N SER A 27 -3.97 -5.64 11.12
CA SER A 27 -2.59 -6.07 10.95
C SER A 27 -1.80 -4.86 10.43
N PRO A 28 -0.45 -4.91 10.46
CA PRO A 28 0.34 -3.78 9.97
C PRO A 28 0.51 -3.77 8.45
N TYR A 29 -0.22 -4.61 7.72
CA TYR A 29 0.04 -4.77 6.29
C TYR A 29 -0.35 -3.55 5.48
N GLN A 30 -1.45 -2.87 5.82
CA GLN A 30 -1.89 -1.72 5.05
C GLN A 30 -0.84 -0.61 5.00
N PRO A 31 -0.31 -0.12 6.14
CA PRO A 31 0.70 0.94 6.07
C PRO A 31 2.01 0.46 5.49
N ILE A 32 2.37 -0.81 5.65
CA ILE A 32 3.58 -1.34 5.03
C ILE A 32 3.45 -1.29 3.50
N VAL A 33 2.30 -1.72 2.97
CA VAL A 33 2.05 -1.70 1.53
C VAL A 33 2.06 -0.27 0.99
N ILE A 34 1.39 0.65 1.69
CA ILE A 34 1.34 2.05 1.26
C ILE A 34 2.75 2.64 1.22
N ARG A 35 3.53 2.44 2.28
CA ARG A 35 4.89 2.95 2.36
C ARG A 35 5.76 2.38 1.25
N ALA A 36 5.67 1.07 1.01
CA ALA A 36 6.46 0.42 -0.02
C ALA A 36 6.09 0.95 -1.42
N LEU A 37 4.81 1.18 -1.66
CA LEU A 37 4.37 1.74 -2.94
C LEU A 37 4.90 3.14 -3.14
N ILE A 38 4.88 3.97 -2.09
CA ILE A 38 5.43 5.32 -2.18
C ILE A 38 6.92 5.26 -2.51
N GLU A 39 7.65 4.39 -1.83
CA GLU A 39 9.09 4.27 -2.01
C GLU A 39 9.47 3.69 -3.36
N SER A 40 8.55 2.96 -4.00
CA SER A 40 8.75 2.39 -5.33
C SER A 40 8.28 3.30 -6.46
N GLY A 41 7.89 4.53 -6.14
CA GLY A 41 7.43 5.46 -7.15
C GLY A 41 5.97 5.30 -7.55
N GLY A 42 5.19 4.58 -6.76
CA GLY A 42 3.76 4.44 -6.96
C GLY A 42 3.33 3.14 -7.63
N ARG A 43 4.27 2.28 -7.97
CA ARG A 43 3.97 1.04 -8.70
C ARG A 43 4.94 -0.07 -8.26
N CYS A 44 4.41 -1.25 -7.97
CA CYS A 44 5.22 -2.33 -7.44
C CYS A 44 4.49 -3.66 -7.69
N THR A 45 5.23 -4.69 -8.06
CA THR A 45 4.61 -6.00 -8.28
C THR A 45 4.17 -6.63 -6.96
N ALA A 46 3.21 -7.54 -7.04
CA ALA A 46 2.76 -8.27 -5.86
C ALA A 46 3.89 -9.06 -5.23
N ASP A 47 4.79 -9.63 -6.04
CA ASP A 47 5.93 -10.37 -5.51
C ASP A 47 6.88 -9.46 -4.73
N GLU A 48 7.14 -8.26 -5.24
CA GLU A 48 8.00 -7.32 -4.53
C GLU A 48 7.38 -6.87 -3.21
N LEU A 49 6.10 -6.61 -3.21
CA LEU A 49 5.40 -6.24 -1.98
C LEU A 49 5.39 -7.38 -0.97
N ALA A 50 5.20 -8.61 -1.46
CA ALA A 50 5.22 -9.78 -0.58
C ALA A 50 6.59 -9.95 0.09
N ARG A 51 7.65 -9.70 -0.65
CA ARG A 51 9.00 -9.74 -0.08
C ARG A 51 9.20 -8.69 0.98
N THR A 52 8.69 -7.48 0.72
CA THR A 52 8.74 -6.40 1.71
C THR A 52 8.02 -6.81 2.99
N LEU A 53 6.90 -7.50 2.88
CA LEU A 53 6.15 -7.94 4.05
C LEU A 53 6.91 -8.97 4.89
N LEU A 54 7.67 -9.85 4.26
CA LEU A 54 8.25 -10.99 4.96
C LEU A 54 9.77 -11.11 4.90
N LEU A 55 10.44 -10.12 4.34
CA LEU A 55 11.91 -10.03 4.41
C LEU A 55 12.67 -11.25 3.91
N ALA A 56 12.30 -11.76 2.73
CA ALA A 56 13.20 -12.66 2.03
C ALA A 56 13.20 -14.13 2.43
N ASP A 57 12.23 -14.60 3.15
CA ASP A 57 12.07 -16.05 3.28
C ASP A 57 11.37 -16.55 2.01
N ARG A 58 12.10 -17.38 1.25
CA ARG A 58 11.62 -17.83 -0.06
C ARG A 58 10.26 -18.52 0.00
N PHE A 59 10.01 -19.33 1.02
CA PHE A 59 8.73 -20.02 1.15
C PHE A 59 7.63 -19.13 1.69
N ALA A 60 8.02 -18.15 2.50
CA ALA A 60 7.07 -17.23 3.08
C ALA A 60 6.53 -16.24 2.06
N VAL A 61 7.26 -15.97 0.95
CA VAL A 61 6.81 -15.05 -0.07
C VAL A 61 5.47 -15.49 -0.68
N ASP A 62 5.34 -16.80 -0.98
CA ASP A 62 4.08 -17.28 -1.54
C ASP A 62 2.92 -17.10 -0.58
N ARG A 63 3.16 -17.34 0.70
CA ARG A 63 2.15 -17.13 1.72
C ARG A 63 1.79 -15.65 1.85
N ALA A 64 2.81 -14.79 1.84
CA ALA A 64 2.60 -13.34 1.95
C ALA A 64 1.84 -12.80 0.74
N ARG A 65 2.13 -13.34 -0.45
CA ARG A 65 1.41 -12.92 -1.64
C ARG A 65 -0.08 -13.26 -1.53
N ARG A 66 -0.41 -14.43 -0.99
CA ARG A 66 -1.82 -14.78 -0.77
C ARG A 66 -2.49 -13.85 0.24
N ILE A 67 -1.77 -13.49 1.31
CA ILE A 67 -2.29 -12.54 2.29
C ILE A 67 -2.48 -11.17 1.66
N LEU A 68 -1.49 -10.70 0.91
CA LEU A 68 -1.53 -9.40 0.22
C LEU A 68 -2.74 -9.29 -0.69
N MET A 69 -2.98 -10.32 -1.51
CA MET A 69 -4.08 -10.31 -2.46
C MET A 69 -5.44 -10.46 -1.80
N ARG A 70 -5.47 -10.92 -0.56
CA ARG A 70 -6.72 -11.18 0.13
C ARG A 70 -7.21 -9.98 0.94
N TRP A 71 -6.38 -9.43 1.83
CA TRP A 71 -6.82 -8.38 2.74
C TRP A 71 -6.35 -6.97 2.37
N PRO A 72 -5.03 -6.69 2.32
CA PRO A 72 -4.62 -5.31 1.99
C PRO A 72 -5.17 -4.87 0.65
N ARG A 73 -5.13 -5.75 -0.36
CA ARG A 73 -5.67 -5.42 -1.68
C ARG A 73 -7.13 -5.06 -1.59
N ARG A 74 -7.94 -5.88 -0.94
CA ARG A 74 -9.37 -5.61 -0.81
C ARG A 74 -9.66 -4.29 -0.12
N THR A 75 -9.00 -4.07 1.00
CA THR A 75 -9.25 -2.89 1.80
C THR A 75 -8.82 -1.63 1.06
N LEU A 76 -7.64 -1.65 0.45
CA LEU A 76 -7.13 -0.48 -0.25
C LEU A 76 -7.96 -0.17 -1.49
N LEU A 77 -8.43 -1.20 -2.21
CA LEU A 77 -9.32 -0.96 -3.35
C LEU A 77 -10.68 -0.45 -2.89
N LYS A 78 -11.22 -1.00 -1.81
CA LYS A 78 -12.50 -0.58 -1.28
C LYS A 78 -12.50 0.91 -0.92
N HIS A 79 -11.40 1.40 -0.36
CA HIS A 79 -11.29 2.80 0.02
C HIS A 79 -10.80 3.70 -1.11
N GLY A 80 -10.53 3.14 -2.31
CA GLY A 80 -10.06 3.93 -3.43
C GLY A 80 -8.65 4.44 -3.28
N ILE A 81 -7.82 3.79 -2.47
CA ILE A 81 -6.45 4.24 -2.18
C ILE A 81 -5.47 3.64 -3.18
N ALA A 82 -5.57 2.34 -3.46
CA ALA A 82 -4.68 1.68 -4.41
C ALA A 82 -5.49 0.83 -5.37
N GLY A 83 -4.98 0.67 -6.58
CA GLY A 83 -5.54 -0.22 -7.56
C GLY A 83 -4.60 -1.38 -7.84
N TYR A 84 -5.07 -2.34 -8.60
CA TYR A 84 -4.26 -3.47 -9.01
C TYR A 84 -4.35 -3.63 -10.53
N ASP A 85 -3.20 -3.56 -11.19
CA ASP A 85 -3.10 -3.69 -12.63
C ASP A 85 -2.89 -5.17 -12.96
N ARG A 86 -3.92 -5.82 -13.48
CA ARG A 86 -3.86 -7.26 -13.73
C ARG A 86 -2.89 -7.65 -14.83
N ALA A 87 -2.71 -6.78 -15.81
CA ALA A 87 -1.81 -7.08 -16.92
C ALA A 87 -0.36 -7.14 -16.46
N SER A 88 0.06 -6.17 -15.67
CA SER A 88 1.43 -6.10 -15.17
C SER A 88 1.61 -6.76 -13.82
N ARG A 89 0.52 -7.15 -13.16
CA ARG A 89 0.52 -7.71 -11.81
C ARG A 89 1.14 -6.74 -10.81
N GLU A 90 0.83 -5.48 -10.98
CA GLU A 90 1.36 -4.43 -10.12
C GLU A 90 0.27 -3.74 -9.33
N PHE A 91 0.57 -3.43 -8.09
CA PHE A 91 -0.23 -2.50 -7.31
C PHE A 91 0.14 -1.09 -7.73
N VAL A 92 -0.83 -0.20 -7.75
CA VAL A 92 -0.64 1.18 -8.16
C VAL A 92 -1.22 2.10 -7.11
N LEU A 93 -0.44 3.09 -6.70
CA LEU A 93 -0.88 4.12 -5.77
C LEU A 93 -0.95 5.44 -6.55
N PRO A 94 -2.13 5.81 -7.07
CA PRO A 94 -2.25 6.94 -7.98
C PRO A 94 -2.35 8.27 -7.25
N VAL A 95 -1.41 8.54 -6.38
CA VAL A 95 -1.40 9.75 -5.55
C VAL A 95 -0.50 10.81 -6.19
N SER A 96 -0.92 12.06 -6.11
CA SER A 96 -0.10 13.21 -6.54
C SER A 96 0.26 14.03 -5.32
N PHE A 97 1.54 14.08 -4.99
CA PHE A 97 2.03 14.86 -3.87
C PHE A 97 2.32 16.29 -4.33
N LYS A 98 1.97 17.27 -3.50
CA LYS A 98 2.26 18.68 -3.79
C LYS A 98 3.75 18.97 -3.66
N SER A 99 4.43 18.23 -2.81
CA SER A 99 5.85 18.47 -2.53
C SER A 99 6.46 17.20 -1.95
N ASP A 100 7.78 17.18 -1.89
CA ASP A 100 8.47 16.08 -1.23
C ASP A 100 8.16 16.06 0.27
N ASP A 101 7.94 17.22 0.87
CA ASP A 101 7.57 17.28 2.28
C ASP A 101 6.25 16.56 2.55
N GLU A 102 5.29 16.69 1.66
CA GLU A 102 4.02 15.99 1.80
C GLU A 102 4.23 14.47 1.70
N ARG A 103 5.04 14.04 0.73
CA ARG A 103 5.39 12.63 0.58
C ARG A 103 6.03 12.08 1.85
N VAL A 104 6.99 12.82 2.39
CA VAL A 104 7.69 12.43 3.62
C VAL A 104 6.71 12.35 4.79
N ALA A 105 5.76 13.28 4.87
CA ALA A 105 4.77 13.27 5.93
C ALA A 105 3.92 12.02 5.90
N VAL A 106 3.50 11.59 4.70
CA VAL A 106 2.69 10.37 4.58
C VAL A 106 3.51 9.14 4.98
N VAL A 107 4.76 9.06 4.54
CA VAL A 107 5.64 7.95 4.91
C VAL A 107 5.82 7.91 6.43
N ALA A 108 6.00 9.07 7.06
CA ALA A 108 6.15 9.14 8.51
C ALA A 108 4.90 8.63 9.24
N GLU A 109 3.71 8.95 8.72
CA GLU A 109 2.47 8.46 9.31
C GLU A 109 2.36 6.94 9.16
N CYS A 110 2.77 6.39 8.02
CA CYS A 110 2.80 4.93 7.84
C CYS A 110 3.76 4.29 8.83
N THR A 111 4.93 4.88 9.00
CA THR A 111 5.93 4.35 9.93
C THR A 111 5.38 4.37 11.36
N ALA A 112 4.74 5.46 11.76
CA ALA A 112 4.14 5.55 13.08
C ALA A 112 3.06 4.50 13.28
N ALA A 113 2.22 4.28 12.26
CA ALA A 113 1.17 3.28 12.33
C ALA A 113 1.74 1.86 12.50
N ILE A 114 2.83 1.57 11.79
CA ILE A 114 3.50 0.28 11.88
C ILE A 114 4.08 0.09 13.28
N GLU A 115 4.77 1.10 13.78
CA GLU A 115 5.43 1.01 15.08
C GLU A 115 4.46 0.95 16.24
N ASN A 116 3.28 1.57 16.09
CA ASN A 116 2.27 1.58 17.13
C ASN A 116 1.37 0.36 17.09
N TRP A 117 1.48 -0.47 16.07
CA TRP A 117 0.68 -1.69 16.00
C TRP A 117 1.26 -2.73 16.93
N ASP A 118 0.41 -3.30 17.79
CA ASP A 118 0.88 -4.18 18.86
C ASP A 118 0.39 -5.62 18.73
N GLY A 119 -0.12 -5.98 17.56
CA GLY A 119 -0.52 -7.35 17.30
C GLY A 119 -1.93 -7.73 17.74
N ARG A 120 -2.71 -6.75 18.14
CA ARG A 120 -4.09 -7.04 18.54
C ARG A 120 -5.05 -7.18 17.39
#